data_0e96af6f16759b48d1312505f593c3dd
#
_entry.id   0e96af6f16759b48d1312505f593c3dd
#
_cell.length_a   1.000
_cell.length_b   1.000
_cell.length_c   1.000
_cell.angle_alpha   90.00
_cell.angle_beta   90.00
_cell.angle_gamma   90.00
#
_symmetry.space_group_name_H-M   'P 1'
#
loop_
_entity.id
_entity.type
_entity.pdbx_description
1 polymer ?
#
loop_
_entity_poly.entity_id
_entity_poly.type
_entity_poly.pdbx_seq_one_letter_code
_entity_poly.pdbx_strand_id
1 'polypeptide(L)'
;MKRFTRREIAKTIGVAGAAGAVAGMPLPAAFGQAPALKPRAFPTNFLWGCATSAYQIEGAVAADGRGPSNWDIFAHTPGKTHQGETGDVAADSYHLYKDDVKLLKELGAKAYRFSLSWSRIFPEGRGKPNAAGLAYYQRLIDELLNSGIEPYVTLFHWDLPQALEGGWQSRETPKAFGDYAAYAARKLSDRVRHFMTTNELVCFTDLSYQIGQFAPGLKLAAAQVNQIRHHGLLAHGLGVQAIRANSLSGTQVGLAENPKVYVPLIESGEHIEAAKLAFREENAPFLTAVMEGKYTDGYLKREGANAPKVQGDDLKIIGSPLNFVGLNVYQPEYARADSGESGYALARRPASFPHMASPWLFIGPEVIYWAIRHTNDLWNPRAIYITENGCSCEDFRDADGRIEDTDRVMFLRNYLTHLQRAAAEGYPIKGYFLWSLVDNFEWADGYSKRFGIHYVDFKTRERTRKLSADWYRELIARNAVA
;
A
#
# COMPACT_ATOMS: atom_id res chain seq x y z
N MET A 1 -20.72 -38.08 -22.76
CA MET A 1 -20.63 -36.73 -23.32
C MET A 1 -19.61 -36.75 -24.46
N LYS A 2 -20.03 -36.53 -25.72
CA LYS A 2 -19.11 -36.49 -26.87
C LYS A 2 -18.36 -35.15 -26.83
N ARG A 3 -17.04 -35.23 -26.82
CA ARG A 3 -16.16 -34.05 -26.92
C ARG A 3 -16.12 -33.60 -28.39
N PHE A 4 -16.55 -32.38 -28.70
CA PHE A 4 -16.43 -31.80 -30.01
C PHE A 4 -14.98 -31.28 -30.19
N THR A 5 -14.41 -31.55 -31.35
CA THR A 5 -13.08 -31.04 -31.69
C THR A 5 -13.19 -29.60 -32.24
N ARG A 6 -12.12 -28.80 -32.13
CA ARG A 6 -12.06 -27.42 -32.69
C ARG A 6 -12.44 -27.34 -34.17
N ARG A 7 -12.22 -28.42 -34.91
CA ARG A 7 -12.53 -28.52 -36.35
C ARG A 7 -14.03 -28.71 -36.64
N GLU A 8 -14.76 -29.32 -35.71
CA GLU A 8 -16.22 -29.50 -35.83
C GLU A 8 -16.97 -28.21 -35.47
N ILE A 9 -16.46 -27.42 -34.52
CA ILE A 9 -17.03 -26.11 -34.17
C ILE A 9 -16.85 -25.11 -35.33
N ALA A 10 -15.71 -25.13 -36.04
CA ALA A 10 -15.46 -24.24 -37.16
C ALA A 10 -16.36 -24.55 -38.39
N LYS A 11 -16.84 -25.80 -38.53
CA LYS A 11 -17.76 -26.18 -39.61
C LYS A 11 -19.23 -25.75 -39.35
N THR A 12 -19.60 -25.56 -38.09
CA THR A 12 -20.97 -25.17 -37.73
C THR A 12 -21.22 -23.66 -37.84
N ILE A 13 -20.14 -22.85 -37.86
CA ILE A 13 -20.22 -21.39 -38.00
C ILE A 13 -20.11 -20.94 -39.49
N GLY A 14 -19.76 -21.87 -40.39
CA GLY A 14 -19.42 -21.56 -41.80
C GLY A 14 -20.54 -21.68 -42.82
N VAL A 15 -21.81 -21.87 -42.45
CA VAL A 15 -22.91 -22.00 -43.43
C VAL A 15 -24.10 -21.07 -43.06
N ALA A 16 -23.94 -19.80 -43.36
CA ALA A 16 -25.02 -18.86 -43.61
C ALA A 16 -24.50 -17.66 -44.41
N GLY A 17 -23.99 -17.93 -45.59
CA GLY A 17 -23.68 -16.90 -46.59
C GLY A 17 -24.52 -17.13 -47.82
N ALA A 18 -25.80 -16.75 -47.76
CA ALA A 18 -26.63 -16.67 -48.97
C ALA A 18 -26.28 -15.37 -49.72
N ALA A 19 -25.70 -15.52 -50.89
CA ALA A 19 -25.50 -14.44 -51.86
C ALA A 19 -26.89 -13.87 -52.30
N GLY A 20 -27.21 -12.69 -51.80
CA GLY A 20 -28.28 -11.85 -52.34
C GLY A 20 -27.66 -10.56 -52.86
N ALA A 21 -27.58 -10.41 -54.18
CA ALA A 21 -27.20 -9.18 -54.84
C ALA A 21 -28.26 -8.11 -54.52
N VAL A 22 -27.93 -7.11 -53.75
CA VAL A 22 -28.64 -5.84 -53.64
C VAL A 22 -27.71 -4.75 -54.18
N ALA A 23 -27.92 -4.43 -55.46
CA ALA A 23 -27.28 -3.28 -56.09
C ALA A 23 -27.92 -2.00 -55.56
N GLY A 24 -27.13 -1.04 -55.12
CA GLY A 24 -27.47 0.38 -55.15
C GLY A 24 -28.03 1.00 -53.88
N MET A 25 -27.41 0.78 -52.70
CA MET A 25 -27.54 1.76 -51.62
C MET A 25 -26.18 2.42 -51.35
N PRO A 26 -26.08 3.75 -51.35
CA PRO A 26 -24.84 4.40 -50.96
C PRO A 26 -24.59 4.07 -49.50
N LEU A 27 -23.41 3.48 -49.23
CA LEU A 27 -22.92 3.36 -47.86
C LEU A 27 -22.91 4.77 -47.24
N PRO A 28 -23.49 4.97 -46.04
CA PRO A 28 -23.35 6.25 -45.38
C PRO A 28 -21.84 6.48 -45.14
N ALA A 29 -21.32 7.50 -45.82
CA ALA A 29 -19.99 8.02 -45.57
C ALA A 29 -19.95 8.51 -44.12
N ALA A 30 -18.82 8.24 -43.50
CA ALA A 30 -18.42 8.73 -42.20
C ALA A 30 -19.05 8.02 -40.98
N PHE A 31 -18.46 6.93 -40.56
CA PHE A 31 -18.18 6.85 -39.14
C PHE A 31 -17.31 8.09 -38.83
N GLY A 32 -17.96 9.18 -38.39
CA GLY A 32 -17.27 10.34 -37.88
C GLY A 32 -16.30 9.82 -36.81
N GLN A 33 -15.04 10.26 -36.88
CA GLN A 33 -14.08 9.98 -35.84
C GLN A 33 -14.81 10.30 -34.52
N ALA A 34 -14.99 9.28 -33.69
CA ALA A 34 -15.49 9.50 -32.33
C ALA A 34 -14.65 10.64 -31.74
N PRO A 35 -15.28 11.67 -31.15
CA PRO A 35 -14.52 12.78 -30.59
C PRO A 35 -13.46 12.19 -29.68
N ALA A 36 -12.19 12.55 -29.92
CA ALA A 36 -11.09 12.08 -29.12
C ALA A 36 -11.45 12.36 -27.64
N LEU A 37 -11.57 11.31 -26.86
CA LEU A 37 -11.89 11.42 -25.44
C LEU A 37 -10.85 12.37 -24.84
N LYS A 38 -11.29 13.49 -24.28
CA LYS A 38 -10.38 14.42 -23.59
C LYS A 38 -9.70 13.64 -22.47
N PRO A 39 -8.36 13.67 -22.40
CA PRO A 39 -7.64 13.03 -21.30
C PRO A 39 -8.20 13.51 -19.96
N ARG A 40 -8.42 12.57 -19.04
CA ARG A 40 -8.90 12.89 -17.69
C ARG A 40 -7.72 13.38 -16.86
N ALA A 41 -7.51 14.71 -16.86
CA ALA A 41 -6.40 15.33 -16.16
C ALA A 41 -6.59 15.32 -14.64
N PHE A 42 -5.46 15.21 -13.93
CA PHE A 42 -5.36 15.45 -12.49
C PHE A 42 -5.05 16.93 -12.20
N PRO A 43 -5.22 17.40 -10.96
CA PRO A 43 -4.79 18.74 -10.56
C PRO A 43 -3.34 19.01 -10.93
N THR A 44 -2.99 20.24 -11.27
CA THR A 44 -1.64 20.60 -11.76
C THR A 44 -0.52 20.23 -10.79
N ASN A 45 -0.81 20.26 -9.48
CA ASN A 45 0.16 19.94 -8.42
C ASN A 45 -0.03 18.51 -7.89
N PHE A 46 -0.64 17.62 -8.66
CA PHE A 46 -0.82 16.22 -8.25
C PHE A 46 0.54 15.51 -8.23
N LEU A 47 0.85 14.86 -7.11
CA LEU A 47 2.15 14.25 -6.88
C LEU A 47 2.15 12.78 -7.35
N TRP A 48 2.99 12.47 -8.32
CA TRP A 48 3.22 11.10 -8.79
C TRP A 48 4.50 10.55 -8.20
N GLY A 49 4.43 9.35 -7.61
CA GLY A 49 5.57 8.68 -7.00
C GLY A 49 5.48 7.17 -7.10
N CYS A 50 6.51 6.52 -6.57
CA CYS A 50 6.54 5.09 -6.31
C CYS A 50 6.84 4.84 -4.83
N ALA A 51 6.50 3.64 -4.35
CA ALA A 51 6.75 3.22 -2.98
C ALA A 51 7.59 1.93 -2.94
N THR A 52 8.30 1.76 -1.82
CA THR A 52 9.01 0.54 -1.44
C THR A 52 9.13 0.47 0.10
N SER A 53 9.61 -0.66 0.63
CA SER A 53 9.95 -0.77 2.06
C SER A 53 11.34 -1.36 2.28
N ALA A 54 11.94 -1.01 3.42
CA ALA A 54 13.34 -1.34 3.73
C ALA A 54 13.63 -2.84 3.65
N TYR A 55 12.92 -3.68 4.41
CA TYR A 55 13.19 -5.12 4.44
C TYR A 55 12.98 -5.79 3.08
N GLN A 56 12.03 -5.30 2.29
CA GLN A 56 11.68 -5.88 1.01
C GLN A 56 12.70 -5.62 -0.10
N ILE A 57 13.45 -4.50 -0.03
CA ILE A 57 14.36 -4.12 -1.13
C ILE A 57 15.84 -4.03 -0.73
N GLU A 58 16.16 -3.63 0.51
CA GLU A 58 17.52 -3.23 0.87
C GLU A 58 18.53 -4.37 0.82
N GLY A 59 18.19 -5.52 1.42
CA GLY A 59 19.18 -6.53 1.72
C GLY A 59 20.23 -6.05 2.71
N ALA A 60 21.50 -6.48 2.53
CA ALA A 60 22.63 -6.05 3.36
C ALA A 60 22.35 -6.17 4.86
N VAL A 61 21.70 -7.27 5.27
CA VAL A 61 21.17 -7.46 6.64
C VAL A 61 22.25 -7.49 7.72
N ALA A 62 23.50 -7.79 7.37
CA ALA A 62 24.65 -7.79 8.28
C ALA A 62 25.57 -6.58 8.09
N ALA A 63 25.23 -5.64 7.17
CA ALA A 63 26.12 -4.52 6.87
C ALA A 63 26.01 -3.40 7.91
N ASP A 64 27.10 -2.68 8.10
CA ASP A 64 27.20 -1.43 8.85
C ASP A 64 26.60 -1.50 10.27
N GLY A 65 26.68 -2.66 10.92
CA GLY A 65 26.22 -2.83 12.31
C GLY A 65 24.70 -2.83 12.48
N ARG A 66 23.92 -3.14 11.41
CA ARG A 66 22.50 -3.37 11.52
C ARG A 66 22.20 -4.52 12.49
N GLY A 67 21.27 -4.32 13.42
CA GLY A 67 20.74 -5.40 14.25
C GLY A 67 19.69 -6.24 13.51
N PRO A 68 19.42 -7.48 13.94
CA PRO A 68 18.38 -8.30 13.36
C PRO A 68 17.00 -7.70 13.64
N SER A 69 16.10 -7.84 12.70
CA SER A 69 14.66 -7.61 12.86
C SER A 69 13.93 -8.94 13.11
N ASN A 70 12.67 -8.86 13.53
CA ASN A 70 11.77 -10.01 13.63
C ASN A 70 11.61 -10.74 12.29
N TRP A 71 11.69 -10.04 11.16
CA TRP A 71 11.62 -10.63 9.82
C TRP A 71 12.88 -11.42 9.45
N ASP A 72 14.07 -11.00 9.92
CA ASP A 72 15.30 -11.81 9.75
C ASP A 72 15.13 -13.17 10.41
N ILE A 73 14.62 -13.22 11.64
CA ILE A 73 14.38 -14.48 12.37
C ILE A 73 13.29 -15.30 11.70
N PHE A 74 12.19 -14.65 11.33
CA PHE A 74 11.04 -15.33 10.73
C PHE A 74 11.38 -15.95 9.37
N ALA A 75 12.04 -15.22 8.48
CA ALA A 75 12.38 -15.71 7.15
C ALA A 75 13.39 -16.86 7.17
N HIS A 76 14.25 -16.94 8.20
CA HIS A 76 15.17 -18.08 8.40
C HIS A 76 14.51 -19.26 9.12
N THR A 77 13.26 -19.13 9.59
CA THR A 77 12.54 -20.23 10.21
C THR A 77 11.93 -21.14 9.12
N PRO A 78 12.24 -22.45 9.10
CA PRO A 78 11.74 -23.36 8.07
C PRO A 78 10.22 -23.29 7.87
N GLY A 79 9.76 -23.20 6.62
CA GLY A 79 8.34 -23.23 6.25
C GLY A 79 7.59 -21.91 6.50
N LYS A 80 8.28 -20.82 6.84
CA LYS A 80 7.65 -19.52 7.07
C LYS A 80 7.54 -18.64 5.83
N THR A 81 8.42 -18.85 4.86
CA THR A 81 8.43 -18.15 3.59
C THR A 81 8.38 -19.13 2.43
N HIS A 82 7.97 -18.66 1.27
CA HIS A 82 7.98 -19.43 0.03
C HIS A 82 9.39 -19.97 -0.23
N GLN A 83 9.54 -21.30 -0.38
CA GLN A 83 10.83 -21.98 -0.62
C GLN A 83 11.96 -21.66 0.37
N GLY A 84 11.67 -21.10 1.54
CA GLY A 84 12.69 -20.66 2.50
C GLY A 84 13.47 -19.42 2.04
N GLU A 85 12.90 -18.62 1.16
CA GLU A 85 13.49 -17.36 0.67
C GLU A 85 13.56 -16.33 1.79
N THR A 86 14.60 -15.49 1.75
CA THR A 86 14.88 -14.48 2.78
C THR A 86 15.08 -13.09 2.17
N GLY A 87 14.95 -12.05 3.00
CA GLY A 87 15.28 -10.67 2.62
C GLY A 87 16.76 -10.31 2.69
N ASP A 88 17.68 -11.29 2.88
CA ASP A 88 19.10 -11.03 3.16
C ASP A 88 19.82 -10.21 2.11
N VAL A 89 19.44 -10.42 0.84
CA VAL A 89 19.94 -9.66 -0.30
C VAL A 89 18.82 -8.87 -0.95
N ALA A 90 17.60 -9.41 -0.98
CA ALA A 90 16.44 -8.79 -1.60
C ALA A 90 16.73 -8.26 -3.02
N ALA A 91 16.41 -7.00 -3.29
CA ALA A 91 16.79 -6.31 -4.52
C ALA A 91 18.17 -5.64 -4.45
N ASP A 92 18.87 -5.78 -3.30
CA ASP A 92 20.18 -5.15 -3.02
C ASP A 92 20.18 -3.62 -3.17
N SER A 93 19.04 -3.00 -2.88
CA SER A 93 18.91 -1.54 -2.97
C SER A 93 19.83 -0.80 -2.00
N TYR A 94 20.32 -1.45 -0.94
CA TYR A 94 21.33 -0.86 -0.06
C TYR A 94 22.59 -0.44 -0.82
N HIS A 95 23.05 -1.24 -1.78
CA HIS A 95 24.19 -0.93 -2.63
C HIS A 95 23.78 -0.20 -3.92
N LEU A 96 22.59 -0.51 -4.46
CA LEU A 96 22.12 -0.07 -5.77
C LEU A 96 21.11 1.09 -5.71
N TYR A 97 21.00 1.80 -4.58
CA TYR A 97 20.04 2.90 -4.41
C TYR A 97 20.15 3.99 -5.48
N LYS A 98 21.36 4.25 -6.02
CA LYS A 98 21.55 5.24 -7.08
C LYS A 98 20.90 4.78 -8.39
N ASP A 99 20.95 3.49 -8.67
CA ASP A 99 20.28 2.92 -9.84
C ASP A 99 18.76 3.01 -9.67
N ASP A 100 18.24 2.72 -8.46
CA ASP A 100 16.82 2.86 -8.16
C ASP A 100 16.34 4.32 -8.25
N VAL A 101 17.13 5.29 -7.78
CA VAL A 101 16.84 6.73 -7.95
C VAL A 101 16.86 7.14 -9.43
N LYS A 102 17.76 6.58 -10.24
CA LYS A 102 17.79 6.78 -11.68
C LYS A 102 16.50 6.29 -12.35
N LEU A 103 15.97 5.11 -11.94
CA LEU A 103 14.69 4.61 -12.44
C LEU A 103 13.54 5.58 -12.14
N LEU A 104 13.47 6.12 -10.92
CA LEU A 104 12.47 7.13 -10.55
C LEU A 104 12.55 8.39 -11.40
N LYS A 105 13.77 8.87 -11.65
CA LYS A 105 14.02 10.03 -12.51
C LYS A 105 13.59 9.77 -13.96
N GLU A 106 13.87 8.58 -14.50
CA GLU A 106 13.47 8.17 -15.85
C GLU A 106 11.94 8.04 -15.99
N LEU A 107 11.23 7.65 -14.93
CA LEU A 107 9.78 7.67 -14.88
C LEU A 107 9.21 9.10 -14.85
N GLY A 108 10.00 10.10 -14.49
CA GLY A 108 9.52 11.45 -14.22
C GLY A 108 8.84 11.60 -12.86
N ALA A 109 8.97 10.62 -11.97
CA ALA A 109 8.42 10.67 -10.63
C ALA A 109 8.94 11.87 -9.85
N LYS A 110 8.06 12.50 -9.02
CA LYS A 110 8.38 13.67 -8.21
C LYS A 110 8.52 13.34 -6.74
N ALA A 111 8.14 12.15 -6.34
CA ALA A 111 8.27 11.69 -4.97
C ALA A 111 8.64 10.20 -4.91
N TYR A 112 9.31 9.84 -3.83
CA TYR A 112 9.59 8.45 -3.51
C TYR A 112 9.25 8.19 -2.06
N ARG A 113 8.34 7.22 -1.82
CA ARG A 113 8.03 6.75 -0.49
C ARG A 113 8.86 5.51 -0.19
N PHE A 114 9.60 5.54 0.90
CA PHE A 114 10.41 4.41 1.38
C PHE A 114 10.36 4.34 2.89
N SER A 115 10.63 3.18 3.47
CA SER A 115 10.73 3.06 4.91
C SER A 115 12.18 3.07 5.40
N LEU A 116 12.35 3.48 6.65
CA LEU A 116 13.60 3.28 7.37
C LEU A 116 13.57 1.92 8.07
N SER A 117 14.67 1.18 8.03
CA SER A 117 14.84 0.01 8.89
C SER A 117 15.20 0.47 10.31
N TRP A 118 14.28 0.27 11.25
CA TRP A 118 14.49 0.67 12.64
C TRP A 118 15.73 -0.02 13.23
N SER A 119 15.91 -1.32 12.96
CA SER A 119 17.06 -2.08 13.43
C SER A 119 18.40 -1.66 12.79
N ARG A 120 18.38 -0.98 11.64
CA ARG A 120 19.58 -0.39 11.03
C ARG A 120 20.01 0.88 11.76
N ILE A 121 19.05 1.68 12.25
CA ILE A 121 19.30 2.95 12.97
C ILE A 121 19.53 2.68 14.46
N PHE A 122 18.76 1.78 15.06
CA PHE A 122 18.91 1.34 16.44
C PHE A 122 18.99 -0.19 16.47
N PRO A 123 20.20 -0.79 16.43
CA PRO A 123 20.39 -2.24 16.43
C PRO A 123 19.69 -2.96 17.59
N GLU A 124 19.69 -2.32 18.78
CA GLU A 124 19.02 -2.81 19.99
C GLU A 124 17.58 -2.28 20.13
N GLY A 125 17.01 -1.65 19.08
CA GLY A 125 15.68 -1.02 19.10
C GLY A 125 15.60 0.28 19.91
N ARG A 126 16.59 0.53 20.77
CA ARG A 126 16.70 1.70 21.67
C ARG A 126 18.15 1.94 22.06
N GLY A 127 18.40 3.00 22.82
CA GLY A 127 19.73 3.31 23.37
C GLY A 127 20.65 4.00 22.36
N LYS A 128 21.82 3.45 22.06
CA LYS A 128 22.82 4.08 21.19
C LYS A 128 22.44 3.93 19.72
N PRO A 129 22.26 5.02 18.96
CA PRO A 129 22.01 4.95 17.54
C PRO A 129 23.24 4.52 16.76
N ASN A 130 23.02 3.85 15.66
CA ASN A 130 24.05 3.43 14.69
C ASN A 130 24.24 4.53 13.64
N ALA A 131 25.36 5.23 13.69
CA ALA A 131 25.66 6.33 12.78
C ALA A 131 25.82 5.86 11.32
N ALA A 132 26.38 4.68 11.08
CA ALA A 132 26.57 4.13 9.74
C ALA A 132 25.22 3.79 9.09
N GLY A 133 24.29 3.20 9.86
CA GLY A 133 22.93 2.93 9.41
C GLY A 133 22.16 4.20 9.05
N LEU A 134 22.27 5.26 9.86
CA LEU A 134 21.66 6.56 9.52
C LEU A 134 22.30 7.18 8.28
N ALA A 135 23.61 7.09 8.13
CA ALA A 135 24.33 7.65 6.99
C ALA A 135 23.89 7.06 5.64
N TYR A 136 23.45 5.80 5.60
CA TYR A 136 22.86 5.22 4.40
C TYR A 136 21.60 6.00 3.96
N TYR A 137 20.66 6.23 4.86
CA TYR A 137 19.45 6.97 4.54
C TYR A 137 19.73 8.42 4.19
N GLN A 138 20.72 9.04 4.82
CA GLN A 138 21.14 10.39 4.45
C GLN A 138 21.66 10.43 3.01
N ARG A 139 22.48 9.46 2.58
CA ARG A 139 22.95 9.37 1.18
C ARG A 139 21.80 9.14 0.19
N LEU A 140 20.83 8.26 0.53
CA LEU A 140 19.64 8.04 -0.29
C LEU A 140 18.82 9.31 -0.44
N ILE A 141 18.56 10.02 0.67
CA ILE A 141 17.80 11.27 0.67
C ILE A 141 18.52 12.34 -0.16
N ASP A 142 19.83 12.49 -0.03
CA ASP A 142 20.61 13.43 -0.81
C ASP A 142 20.55 13.11 -2.32
N GLU A 143 20.63 11.85 -2.71
CA GLU A 143 20.53 11.41 -4.11
C GLU A 143 19.13 11.69 -4.70
N LEU A 144 18.05 11.47 -3.90
CA LEU A 144 16.69 11.79 -4.30
C LEU A 144 16.53 13.30 -4.55
N LEU A 145 16.96 14.12 -3.60
CA LEU A 145 16.86 15.58 -3.71
C LEU A 145 17.69 16.13 -4.86
N ASN A 146 18.90 15.64 -5.07
CA ASN A 146 19.75 15.97 -6.22
C ASN A 146 19.09 15.58 -7.56
N SER A 147 18.21 14.59 -7.55
CA SER A 147 17.43 14.17 -8.71
C SER A 147 16.08 14.89 -8.84
N GLY A 148 15.74 15.82 -7.94
CA GLY A 148 14.48 16.55 -7.93
C GLY A 148 13.28 15.72 -7.50
N ILE A 149 13.53 14.71 -6.64
CA ILE A 149 12.53 13.77 -6.13
C ILE A 149 12.38 14.00 -4.63
N GLU A 150 11.15 14.25 -4.19
CA GLU A 150 10.83 14.50 -2.79
C GLU A 150 10.79 13.19 -1.97
N PRO A 151 11.52 13.08 -0.84
CA PRO A 151 11.47 11.91 0.02
C PRO A 151 10.23 11.92 0.91
N TYR A 152 9.48 10.83 0.91
CA TYR A 152 8.37 10.52 1.81
C TYR A 152 8.79 9.34 2.69
N VAL A 153 9.01 9.57 3.97
CA VAL A 153 9.65 8.61 4.87
C VAL A 153 8.63 7.93 5.76
N THR A 154 8.55 6.59 5.67
CA THR A 154 7.81 5.75 6.61
C THR A 154 8.78 5.26 7.70
N LEU A 155 8.45 5.47 8.98
CA LEU A 155 9.33 5.09 10.08
C LEU A 155 9.30 3.60 10.39
N PHE A 156 8.15 2.96 10.24
CA PHE A 156 8.00 1.52 10.54
C PHE A 156 7.18 0.80 9.47
N HIS A 157 7.82 -0.17 8.83
CA HIS A 157 7.18 -1.05 7.85
C HIS A 157 7.50 -2.51 8.16
N TRP A 158 7.08 -2.93 9.38
CA TRP A 158 6.97 -4.28 9.94
C TRP A 158 8.27 -4.91 10.46
N ASP A 159 9.43 -4.38 10.12
CA ASP A 159 10.76 -4.87 10.51
C ASP A 159 11.16 -4.39 11.93
N LEU A 160 10.44 -4.92 12.94
CA LEU A 160 10.66 -4.60 14.34
C LEU A 160 12.03 -5.12 14.80
N PRO A 161 12.90 -4.31 15.46
CA PRO A 161 14.14 -4.79 16.04
C PRO A 161 13.91 -6.00 16.96
N GLN A 162 14.58 -7.10 16.69
CA GLN A 162 14.43 -8.35 17.45
C GLN A 162 14.82 -8.19 18.93
N ALA A 163 15.69 -7.26 19.24
CA ALA A 163 16.14 -6.97 20.60
C ALA A 163 15.06 -6.30 21.49
N LEU A 164 13.95 -5.82 20.92
CA LEU A 164 12.83 -5.32 21.70
C LEU A 164 12.04 -6.48 22.31
N GLU A 165 12.36 -6.78 23.57
CA GLU A 165 11.75 -7.89 24.30
C GLU A 165 10.24 -7.80 24.36
N GLY A 166 9.56 -8.91 24.07
CA GLY A 166 8.09 -8.98 23.99
C GLY A 166 7.48 -8.35 22.73
N GLY A 167 8.26 -7.68 21.88
CA GLY A 167 7.78 -7.05 20.66
C GLY A 167 6.55 -6.15 20.92
N TRP A 168 5.52 -6.21 20.07
CA TRP A 168 4.31 -5.41 20.24
C TRP A 168 3.40 -5.85 21.41
N GLN A 169 3.68 -6.97 22.08
CA GLN A 169 3.01 -7.35 23.33
C GLN A 169 3.45 -6.44 24.49
N SER A 170 4.65 -5.88 24.42
CA SER A 170 5.21 -4.99 25.44
C SER A 170 4.75 -3.56 25.26
N ARG A 171 4.28 -2.93 26.34
CA ARG A 171 3.96 -1.50 26.36
C ARG A 171 5.19 -0.59 26.23
N GLU A 172 6.39 -1.14 26.40
CA GLU A 172 7.65 -0.39 26.22
C GLU A 172 8.00 -0.19 24.73
N THR A 173 7.49 -1.04 23.84
CA THR A 173 7.72 -0.91 22.37
C THR A 173 7.17 0.41 21.80
N PRO A 174 5.94 0.84 22.10
CA PRO A 174 5.45 2.17 21.73
C PRO A 174 6.34 3.32 22.18
N LYS A 175 6.90 3.26 23.38
CA LYS A 175 7.79 4.30 23.90
C LYS A 175 9.11 4.32 23.13
N ALA A 176 9.71 3.13 22.93
CA ALA A 176 10.93 2.99 22.12
C ALA A 176 10.72 3.50 20.68
N PHE A 177 9.52 3.28 20.10
CA PHE A 177 9.16 3.84 18.82
C PHE A 177 9.10 5.38 18.84
N GLY A 178 8.54 5.97 19.89
CA GLY A 178 8.54 7.42 20.08
C GLY A 178 9.96 8.00 20.12
N ASP A 179 10.89 7.37 20.84
CA ASP A 179 12.30 7.79 20.91
C ASP A 179 13.00 7.67 19.54
N TYR A 180 12.74 6.59 18.82
CA TYR A 180 13.24 6.39 17.45
C TYR A 180 12.67 7.46 16.49
N ALA A 181 11.38 7.74 16.55
CA ALA A 181 10.74 8.78 15.75
C ALA A 181 11.31 10.17 16.04
N ALA A 182 11.55 10.50 17.31
CA ALA A 182 12.21 11.74 17.71
C ALA A 182 13.62 11.86 17.13
N TYR A 183 14.39 10.78 17.17
CA TYR A 183 15.74 10.76 16.61
C TYR A 183 15.72 10.93 15.08
N ALA A 184 14.89 10.19 14.37
CA ALA A 184 14.73 10.29 12.92
C ALA A 184 14.32 11.71 12.51
N ALA A 185 13.34 12.31 13.19
CA ALA A 185 12.89 13.67 12.94
C ALA A 185 14.02 14.69 13.10
N ARG A 186 14.77 14.64 14.20
CA ARG A 186 15.93 15.54 14.44
C ARG A 186 17.01 15.43 13.38
N LYS A 187 17.22 14.24 12.83
CA LYS A 187 18.35 13.95 11.92
C LYS A 187 18.01 14.11 10.44
N LEU A 188 16.72 14.13 10.09
CA LEU A 188 16.30 14.08 8.69
C LEU A 188 15.36 15.24 8.29
N SER A 189 14.73 15.95 9.23
CA SER A 189 13.72 16.98 8.91
C SER A 189 14.30 18.26 8.25
N ASP A 190 15.61 18.39 8.17
CA ASP A 190 16.29 19.40 7.33
C ASP A 190 16.06 19.15 5.83
N ARG A 191 15.82 17.89 5.43
CA ARG A 191 15.69 17.43 4.05
C ARG A 191 14.38 16.69 3.78
N VAL A 192 13.77 16.08 4.79
CA VAL A 192 12.50 15.32 4.68
C VAL A 192 11.36 16.17 5.22
N ARG A 193 10.35 16.42 4.39
CA ARG A 193 9.16 17.20 4.77
C ARG A 193 7.97 16.32 5.16
N HIS A 194 7.92 15.06 4.72
CA HIS A 194 6.78 14.18 4.94
C HIS A 194 7.21 12.90 5.67
N PHE A 195 6.66 12.69 6.87
CA PHE A 195 6.87 11.48 7.66
C PHE A 195 5.55 10.73 7.85
N MET A 196 5.60 9.43 7.69
CA MET A 196 4.55 8.48 8.07
C MET A 196 5.06 7.67 9.25
N THR A 197 4.25 7.54 10.29
CA THR A 197 4.65 6.82 11.51
C THR A 197 4.74 5.32 11.26
N THR A 198 3.63 4.71 10.92
CA THR A 198 3.49 3.26 10.73
C THR A 198 2.88 2.96 9.37
N ASN A 199 3.17 1.77 8.85
CA ASN A 199 2.51 1.19 7.69
C ASN A 199 1.61 0.03 8.11
N GLU A 200 0.33 0.11 7.76
CA GLU A 200 -0.66 -0.98 7.83
C GLU A 200 -0.70 -1.69 9.18
N LEU A 201 -1.36 -1.07 10.14
CA LEU A 201 -1.50 -1.61 11.50
C LEU A 201 -2.00 -3.07 11.52
N VAL A 202 -2.98 -3.41 10.67
CA VAL A 202 -3.53 -4.77 10.61
C VAL A 202 -2.47 -5.82 10.24
N CYS A 203 -1.51 -5.48 9.40
CA CYS A 203 -0.51 -6.45 8.92
C CYS A 203 0.46 -6.85 10.02
N PHE A 204 1.02 -5.90 10.76
CA PHE A 204 1.96 -6.24 11.84
C PHE A 204 1.27 -6.56 13.18
N THR A 205 -0.05 -6.51 13.25
CA THR A 205 -0.81 -6.96 14.43
C THR A 205 -1.57 -8.25 14.14
N ASP A 206 -2.53 -8.25 13.22
CA ASP A 206 -3.42 -9.38 12.99
C ASP A 206 -2.74 -10.52 12.22
N LEU A 207 -2.08 -10.21 11.09
CA LEU A 207 -1.36 -11.24 10.32
C LEU A 207 -0.19 -11.82 11.11
N SER A 208 0.39 -11.03 12.00
CA SER A 208 1.55 -11.38 12.81
C SER A 208 1.21 -12.14 14.10
N TYR A 209 0.14 -11.74 14.81
CA TYR A 209 -0.15 -12.22 16.15
C TYR A 209 -1.51 -12.94 16.28
N GLN A 210 -2.43 -12.77 15.33
CA GLN A 210 -3.70 -13.51 15.32
C GLN A 210 -3.64 -14.68 14.36
N ILE A 211 -3.19 -14.44 13.12
CA ILE A 211 -3.13 -15.44 12.05
C ILE A 211 -1.80 -16.21 12.08
N GLY A 212 -0.70 -15.53 12.42
CA GLY A 212 0.64 -16.10 12.49
C GLY A 212 1.28 -16.33 11.13
N GLN A 213 0.81 -15.62 10.11
CA GLN A 213 1.32 -15.66 8.74
C GLN A 213 2.57 -14.79 8.58
N PHE A 214 2.68 -13.69 9.33
CA PHE A 214 3.80 -12.75 9.31
C PHE A 214 4.60 -12.78 10.61
N ALA A 215 5.80 -12.23 10.58
CA ALA A 215 6.69 -12.15 11.74
C ALA A 215 6.02 -11.41 12.92
N PRO A 216 6.11 -11.95 14.14
CA PRO A 216 6.87 -13.11 14.60
C PRO A 216 6.15 -14.47 14.44
N GLY A 217 4.98 -14.56 13.84
CA GLY A 217 4.29 -15.80 13.53
C GLY A 217 3.54 -16.43 14.69
N LEU A 218 3.01 -15.62 15.59
CA LEU A 218 2.27 -16.06 16.77
C LEU A 218 0.77 -16.19 16.47
N LYS A 219 0.08 -17.01 17.27
CA LYS A 219 -1.38 -17.14 17.26
C LYS A 219 -1.89 -16.96 18.67
N LEU A 220 -2.28 -15.73 18.99
CA LEU A 220 -2.67 -15.32 20.34
C LEU A 220 -4.18 -15.20 20.48
N ALA A 221 -4.66 -15.21 21.73
CA ALA A 221 -6.06 -14.98 22.06
C ALA A 221 -6.51 -13.54 21.74
N ALA A 222 -7.81 -13.35 21.47
CA ALA A 222 -8.39 -12.07 21.05
C ALA A 222 -8.01 -10.89 21.96
N ALA A 223 -8.06 -11.07 23.29
CA ALA A 223 -7.69 -10.02 24.24
C ALA A 223 -6.23 -9.56 24.09
N GLN A 224 -5.31 -10.49 23.78
CA GLN A 224 -3.90 -10.17 23.57
C GLN A 224 -3.71 -9.44 22.24
N VAL A 225 -4.39 -9.90 21.17
CA VAL A 225 -4.35 -9.25 19.86
C VAL A 225 -4.90 -7.84 19.92
N ASN A 226 -6.02 -7.63 20.60
CA ASN A 226 -6.59 -6.29 20.79
C ASN A 226 -5.66 -5.37 21.57
N GLN A 227 -4.93 -5.90 22.56
CA GLN A 227 -3.92 -5.12 23.27
C GLN A 227 -2.72 -4.76 22.38
N ILE A 228 -2.31 -5.67 21.50
CA ILE A 228 -1.24 -5.42 20.51
C ILE A 228 -1.66 -4.35 19.50
N ARG A 229 -2.92 -4.39 19.00
CA ARG A 229 -3.50 -3.34 18.16
C ARG A 229 -3.42 -1.98 18.88
N HIS A 230 -3.82 -1.95 20.16
CA HIS A 230 -3.73 -0.74 20.99
C HIS A 230 -2.29 -0.23 21.13
N HIS A 231 -1.31 -1.11 21.32
CA HIS A 231 0.10 -0.71 21.38
C HIS A 231 0.61 -0.17 20.04
N GLY A 232 0.20 -0.75 18.91
CA GLY A 232 0.50 -0.22 17.58
C GLY A 232 -0.06 1.19 17.37
N LEU A 233 -1.32 1.40 17.78
CA LEU A 233 -1.96 2.72 17.74
C LEU A 233 -1.26 3.72 18.67
N LEU A 234 -0.88 3.30 19.87
CA LEU A 234 -0.15 4.14 20.82
C LEU A 234 1.21 4.54 20.27
N ALA A 235 1.92 3.60 19.60
CA ALA A 235 3.17 3.90 18.93
C ALA A 235 2.98 4.95 17.82
N HIS A 236 1.92 4.82 17.02
CA HIS A 236 1.57 5.85 16.04
C HIS A 236 1.42 7.22 16.70
N GLY A 237 0.60 7.35 17.75
CA GLY A 237 0.35 8.63 18.41
C GLY A 237 1.61 9.23 19.05
N LEU A 238 2.42 8.41 19.75
CA LEU A 238 3.71 8.83 20.30
C LEU A 238 4.67 9.27 19.20
N GLY A 239 4.68 8.56 18.07
CA GLY A 239 5.46 8.93 16.89
C GLY A 239 5.06 10.29 16.32
N VAL A 240 3.74 10.56 16.20
CA VAL A 240 3.23 11.88 15.76
C VAL A 240 3.72 12.99 16.68
N GLN A 241 3.59 12.82 17.99
CA GLN A 241 4.04 13.80 18.96
C GLN A 241 5.55 14.00 18.92
N ALA A 242 6.30 12.91 18.84
CA ALA A 242 7.76 12.93 18.77
C ALA A 242 8.28 13.65 17.50
N ILE A 243 7.70 13.37 16.34
CA ILE A 243 8.05 14.06 15.09
C ILE A 243 7.81 15.56 15.23
N ARG A 244 6.62 15.98 15.70
CA ARG A 244 6.29 17.39 15.86
C ARG A 244 7.21 18.14 16.81
N ALA A 245 7.58 17.52 17.91
CA ALA A 245 8.44 18.13 18.92
C ALA A 245 9.90 18.23 18.48
N ASN A 246 10.33 17.46 17.48
CA ASN A 246 11.76 17.31 17.13
C ASN A 246 12.08 17.63 15.68
N SER A 247 11.11 17.94 14.84
CA SER A 247 11.34 18.32 13.44
C SER A 247 11.40 19.84 13.23
N LEU A 248 11.96 20.23 12.10
CA LEU A 248 11.93 21.63 11.66
C LEU A 248 10.52 22.06 11.25
N SER A 249 10.26 23.36 11.31
CA SER A 249 8.99 23.95 10.88
C SER A 249 8.63 23.56 9.45
N GLY A 250 7.34 23.29 9.20
CA GLY A 250 6.82 22.87 7.90
C GLY A 250 6.84 21.36 7.67
N THR A 251 7.41 20.56 8.58
CA THR A 251 7.31 19.10 8.52
C THR A 251 5.87 18.63 8.70
N GLN A 252 5.45 17.71 7.85
CA GLN A 252 4.13 17.10 7.83
C GLN A 252 4.22 15.68 8.38
N VAL A 253 3.25 15.30 9.21
CA VAL A 253 3.17 13.93 9.76
C VAL A 253 1.80 13.32 9.51
N GLY A 254 1.81 12.06 9.08
CA GLY A 254 0.64 11.21 8.86
C GLY A 254 0.95 9.75 9.18
N LEU A 255 0.13 8.87 8.66
CA LEU A 255 0.34 7.42 8.64
C LEU A 255 0.10 6.88 7.24
N ALA A 256 0.39 5.59 7.02
CA ALA A 256 -0.07 4.86 5.85
C ALA A 256 -0.86 3.64 6.33
N GLU A 257 -2.17 3.64 6.10
CA GLU A 257 -3.06 2.58 6.58
C GLU A 257 -3.77 1.90 5.43
N ASN A 258 -4.04 0.59 5.56
CA ASN A 258 -4.80 -0.20 4.60
C ASN A 258 -6.21 -0.51 5.15
N PRO A 259 -7.14 0.45 5.15
CA PRO A 259 -8.46 0.21 5.67
C PRO A 259 -9.20 -0.82 4.80
N LYS A 260 -10.09 -1.60 5.44
CA LYS A 260 -11.11 -2.33 4.70
C LYS A 260 -12.06 -1.34 4.06
N VAL A 261 -12.04 -1.25 2.74
CA VAL A 261 -12.87 -0.29 2.01
C VAL A 261 -14.16 -0.94 1.54
N TYR A 262 -15.27 -0.43 2.01
CA TYR A 262 -16.61 -0.92 1.67
C TYR A 262 -17.19 -0.12 0.53
N VAL A 263 -17.33 -0.78 -0.60
CA VAL A 263 -17.99 -0.26 -1.80
C VAL A 263 -19.50 -0.51 -1.68
N PRO A 264 -20.38 0.48 -1.91
CA PRO A 264 -21.81 0.23 -1.93
C PRO A 264 -22.16 -0.67 -3.11
N LEU A 265 -22.95 -1.73 -2.87
CA LEU A 265 -23.40 -2.63 -3.94
C LEU A 265 -24.21 -1.90 -5.04
N ILE A 266 -24.89 -0.84 -4.67
CA ILE A 266 -25.62 0.04 -5.57
C ILE A 266 -25.30 1.48 -5.13
N GLU A 267 -24.97 2.36 -6.07
CA GLU A 267 -24.72 3.78 -5.79
C GLU A 267 -26.05 4.54 -5.55
N SER A 268 -26.80 4.13 -4.51
CA SER A 268 -27.96 4.86 -3.98
C SER A 268 -27.65 5.46 -2.62
N GLY A 269 -28.38 6.49 -2.21
CA GLY A 269 -28.12 7.19 -0.94
C GLY A 269 -28.04 6.27 0.27
N GLU A 270 -29.00 5.34 0.41
CA GLU A 270 -29.06 4.39 1.52
C GLU A 270 -27.87 3.40 1.55
N HIS A 271 -27.47 2.87 0.37
CA HIS A 271 -26.36 1.95 0.27
C HIS A 271 -25.02 2.64 0.46
N ILE A 272 -24.88 3.91 0.05
CA ILE A 272 -23.69 4.74 0.28
C ILE A 272 -23.52 5.00 1.78
N GLU A 273 -24.58 5.37 2.48
CA GLU A 273 -24.54 5.58 3.93
C GLU A 273 -24.20 4.29 4.68
N ALA A 274 -24.77 3.15 4.27
CA ALA A 274 -24.48 1.84 4.84
C ALA A 274 -22.99 1.45 4.62
N ALA A 275 -22.43 1.67 3.44
CA ALA A 275 -21.04 1.40 3.13
C ALA A 275 -20.09 2.32 3.95
N LYS A 276 -20.45 3.60 4.11
CA LYS A 276 -19.70 4.55 4.94
C LYS A 276 -19.72 4.14 6.42
N LEU A 277 -20.88 3.69 6.92
CA LEU A 277 -20.99 3.18 8.29
C LEU A 277 -20.15 1.90 8.48
N ALA A 278 -20.23 0.96 7.51
CA ALA A 278 -19.39 -0.25 7.51
C ALA A 278 -17.89 0.13 7.52
N PHE A 279 -17.48 1.08 6.68
CA PHE A 279 -16.10 1.58 6.65
C PHE A 279 -15.66 2.10 8.03
N ARG A 280 -16.48 2.88 8.71
CA ARG A 280 -16.17 3.39 10.06
C ARG A 280 -16.08 2.28 11.11
N GLU A 281 -17.07 1.38 11.18
CA GLU A 281 -17.18 0.38 12.24
C GLU A 281 -16.21 -0.81 12.07
N GLU A 282 -15.96 -1.24 10.84
CA GLU A 282 -15.03 -2.36 10.56
C GLU A 282 -13.54 -1.94 10.63
N ASN A 283 -13.25 -0.63 10.55
CA ASN A 283 -11.93 -0.07 10.79
C ASN A 283 -11.78 0.55 12.21
N ALA A 284 -12.73 0.28 13.11
CA ALA A 284 -12.73 0.81 14.48
C ALA A 284 -11.46 0.48 15.28
N PRO A 285 -10.82 -0.72 15.15
CA PRO A 285 -9.58 -1.02 15.86
C PRO A 285 -8.31 -0.36 15.27
N PHE A 286 -8.43 0.40 14.16
CA PHE A 286 -7.31 0.97 13.43
C PHE A 286 -7.57 2.43 13.02
N LEU A 287 -7.83 2.70 11.74
CA LEU A 287 -7.95 4.06 11.21
C LEU A 287 -8.99 4.90 11.96
N THR A 288 -10.16 4.33 12.28
CA THR A 288 -11.21 5.07 13.02
C THR A 288 -10.73 5.51 14.40
N ALA A 289 -10.02 4.63 15.13
CA ALA A 289 -9.46 4.98 16.43
C ALA A 289 -8.44 6.13 16.34
N VAL A 290 -7.62 6.14 15.29
CA VAL A 290 -6.66 7.23 15.02
C VAL A 290 -7.39 8.53 14.72
N MET A 291 -8.38 8.48 13.84
CA MET A 291 -9.07 9.69 13.37
C MET A 291 -10.02 10.30 14.42
N GLU A 292 -10.61 9.46 15.27
CA GLU A 292 -11.59 9.90 16.28
C GLU A 292 -10.99 10.04 17.69
N GLY A 293 -9.78 9.51 17.93
CA GLY A 293 -9.17 9.48 19.28
C GLY A 293 -9.96 8.64 20.29
N LYS A 294 -10.74 7.68 19.79
CA LYS A 294 -11.57 6.77 20.61
C LYS A 294 -11.92 5.51 19.86
N TYR A 295 -12.25 4.47 20.59
CA TYR A 295 -12.90 3.28 20.02
C TYR A 295 -14.40 3.53 19.85
N THR A 296 -15.03 2.94 18.82
CA THR A 296 -16.48 3.02 18.65
C THR A 296 -17.20 2.14 19.70
N ASP A 297 -18.42 2.52 20.06
CA ASP A 297 -19.23 1.72 20.99
C ASP A 297 -19.53 0.34 20.40
N GLY A 298 -19.73 0.27 19.07
CA GLY A 298 -19.93 -0.98 18.35
C GLY A 298 -18.74 -1.93 18.50
N TYR A 299 -17.51 -1.43 18.35
CA TYR A 299 -16.29 -2.21 18.55
C TYR A 299 -16.17 -2.68 20.01
N LEU A 300 -16.34 -1.79 20.99
CA LEU A 300 -16.23 -2.15 22.40
C LEU A 300 -17.29 -3.18 22.82
N LYS A 301 -18.53 -3.03 22.33
CA LYS A 301 -19.62 -4.00 22.56
C LYS A 301 -19.28 -5.37 21.96
N ARG A 302 -18.74 -5.39 20.73
CA ARG A 302 -18.35 -6.63 20.03
C ARG A 302 -17.22 -7.37 20.74
N GLU A 303 -16.20 -6.65 21.19
CA GLU A 303 -15.05 -7.25 21.85
C GLU A 303 -15.33 -7.61 23.33
N GLY A 304 -16.21 -6.91 23.99
CA GLY A 304 -16.60 -7.18 25.39
C GLY A 304 -15.39 -7.28 26.32
N ALA A 305 -15.21 -8.42 26.96
CA ALA A 305 -14.09 -8.68 27.88
C ALA A 305 -12.72 -8.74 27.17
N ASN A 306 -12.70 -8.88 25.84
CA ASN A 306 -11.47 -8.88 25.04
C ASN A 306 -11.06 -7.46 24.59
N ALA A 307 -11.84 -6.42 24.89
CA ALA A 307 -11.51 -5.05 24.53
C ALA A 307 -10.13 -4.64 25.10
N PRO A 308 -9.37 -3.79 24.37
CA PRO A 308 -8.06 -3.38 24.83
C PRO A 308 -8.14 -2.58 26.13
N LYS A 309 -7.15 -2.76 26.99
CA LYS A 309 -7.02 -1.99 28.24
C LYS A 309 -6.37 -0.63 27.93
N VAL A 310 -7.18 0.42 28.00
CA VAL A 310 -6.74 1.80 27.84
C VAL A 310 -6.18 2.31 29.16
N GLN A 311 -5.08 3.04 29.13
CA GLN A 311 -4.45 3.62 30.32
C GLN A 311 -4.20 5.12 30.14
N GLY A 312 -4.55 5.91 31.16
CA GLY A 312 -4.30 7.35 31.17
C GLY A 312 -4.78 8.06 29.89
N ASP A 313 -3.89 8.78 29.26
CA ASP A 313 -4.16 9.58 28.05
C ASP A 313 -3.98 8.81 26.72
N ASP A 314 -3.93 7.47 26.73
CA ASP A 314 -3.62 6.69 25.52
C ASP A 314 -4.47 7.11 24.30
N LEU A 315 -5.80 7.21 24.46
CA LEU A 315 -6.68 7.57 23.35
C LEU A 315 -6.45 9.01 22.84
N LYS A 316 -6.11 9.93 23.73
CA LYS A 316 -5.72 11.30 23.35
C LYS A 316 -4.40 11.30 22.58
N ILE A 317 -3.46 10.46 22.97
CA ILE A 317 -2.18 10.29 22.26
C ILE A 317 -2.44 9.67 20.88
N ILE A 318 -3.21 8.59 20.80
CA ILE A 318 -3.60 7.92 19.55
C ILE A 318 -4.26 8.91 18.58
N GLY A 319 -5.21 9.71 19.05
CA GLY A 319 -5.92 10.73 18.29
C GLY A 319 -5.12 12.02 18.04
N SER A 320 -3.78 12.02 18.16
CA SER A 320 -2.95 13.18 17.85
C SER A 320 -3.21 13.66 16.42
N PRO A 321 -3.58 14.95 16.18
CA PRO A 321 -4.01 15.42 14.86
C PRO A 321 -3.00 15.14 13.76
N LEU A 322 -3.45 14.80 12.55
CA LEU A 322 -2.59 14.51 11.39
C LEU A 322 -2.54 15.69 10.41
N ASN A 323 -1.46 15.82 9.67
CA ASN A 323 -1.37 16.75 8.55
C ASN A 323 -1.97 16.14 7.27
N PHE A 324 -1.87 14.83 7.11
CA PHE A 324 -2.44 14.07 6.01
C PHE A 324 -2.77 12.63 6.43
N VAL A 325 -3.64 11.99 5.66
CA VAL A 325 -3.94 10.56 5.78
C VAL A 325 -3.40 9.85 4.55
N GLY A 326 -2.56 8.86 4.75
CA GLY A 326 -2.10 7.94 3.71
C GLY A 326 -2.97 6.68 3.70
N LEU A 327 -3.41 6.28 2.51
CA LEU A 327 -4.25 5.10 2.30
C LEU A 327 -3.54 4.13 1.36
N ASN A 328 -3.32 2.90 1.82
CA ASN A 328 -2.92 1.77 0.98
C ASN A 328 -4.20 1.07 0.51
N VAL A 329 -4.47 1.10 -0.77
CA VAL A 329 -5.76 0.65 -1.32
C VAL A 329 -5.56 -0.37 -2.41
N TYR A 330 -6.02 -1.59 -2.21
CA TYR A 330 -5.80 -2.69 -3.15
C TYR A 330 -7.09 -3.35 -3.64
N GLN A 331 -7.99 -3.70 -2.73
CA GLN A 331 -9.16 -4.53 -3.03
C GLN A 331 -10.42 -4.03 -2.33
N PRO A 332 -11.62 -4.26 -2.90
CA PRO A 332 -12.88 -3.87 -2.29
C PRO A 332 -13.39 -4.92 -1.30
N GLU A 333 -14.11 -4.47 -0.31
CA GLU A 333 -15.21 -5.19 0.31
C GLU A 333 -16.53 -4.57 -0.15
N TYR A 334 -17.66 -5.24 0.05
CA TYR A 334 -18.96 -4.73 -0.39
C TYR A 334 -19.96 -4.66 0.76
N ALA A 335 -20.74 -3.59 0.80
CA ALA A 335 -21.81 -3.42 1.76
C ALA A 335 -23.10 -2.95 1.09
N ARG A 336 -24.22 -3.27 1.73
CA ARG A 336 -25.56 -2.79 1.37
C ARG A 336 -26.28 -2.31 2.60
N ALA A 337 -27.30 -1.50 2.40
CA ALA A 337 -28.23 -1.12 3.46
C ALA A 337 -28.94 -2.36 4.05
N ASP A 338 -29.14 -2.35 5.35
CA ASP A 338 -29.83 -3.39 6.08
C ASP A 338 -30.67 -2.77 7.22
N SER A 339 -31.81 -3.36 7.50
CA SER A 339 -32.73 -2.89 8.55
C SER A 339 -32.34 -3.37 9.95
N GLY A 340 -31.29 -4.17 10.08
CA GLY A 340 -30.78 -4.63 11.38
C GLY A 340 -30.08 -3.54 12.19
N GLU A 341 -29.69 -3.86 13.43
CA GLU A 341 -29.06 -2.93 14.39
C GLU A 341 -27.81 -2.23 13.84
N SER A 342 -27.04 -2.91 12.99
CA SER A 342 -25.81 -2.33 12.38
C SER A 342 -26.09 -1.32 11.29
N GLY A 343 -27.29 -1.30 10.69
CA GLY A 343 -27.63 -0.44 9.53
C GLY A 343 -26.96 -0.86 8.21
N TYR A 344 -26.12 -1.91 8.21
CA TYR A 344 -25.47 -2.44 7.03
C TYR A 344 -25.33 -3.96 7.08
N ALA A 345 -25.27 -4.58 5.90
CA ALA A 345 -24.90 -5.98 5.75
C ALA A 345 -23.73 -6.10 4.77
N LEU A 346 -22.74 -6.92 5.14
CA LEU A 346 -21.58 -7.20 4.30
C LEU A 346 -21.93 -8.23 3.24
N ALA A 347 -21.54 -7.99 1.99
CA ALA A 347 -21.76 -8.92 0.91
C ALA A 347 -20.51 -9.79 0.70
N ARG A 348 -20.71 -11.09 0.55
CA ARG A 348 -19.63 -12.03 0.26
C ARG A 348 -19.26 -11.98 -1.23
N ARG A 349 -17.98 -11.99 -1.51
CA ARG A 349 -17.48 -12.19 -2.87
C ARG A 349 -17.68 -13.66 -3.30
N PRO A 350 -18.23 -13.93 -4.49
CA PRO A 350 -18.33 -15.28 -5.01
C PRO A 350 -16.96 -15.82 -5.41
N ALA A 351 -16.81 -17.16 -5.51
CA ALA A 351 -15.55 -17.78 -5.90
C ALA A 351 -15.07 -17.41 -7.32
N SER A 352 -15.97 -16.91 -8.17
CA SER A 352 -15.67 -16.42 -9.53
C SER A 352 -15.20 -14.97 -9.57
N PHE A 353 -15.09 -14.30 -8.41
CA PHE A 353 -14.66 -12.90 -8.38
C PHE A 353 -13.23 -12.78 -8.89
N PRO A 354 -12.92 -11.86 -9.84
CA PRO A 354 -11.61 -11.77 -10.45
C PRO A 354 -10.54 -11.31 -9.44
N HIS A 355 -9.35 -11.87 -9.54
CA HIS A 355 -8.19 -11.50 -8.74
C HIS A 355 -6.90 -11.49 -9.58
N MET A 356 -5.85 -10.85 -9.06
CA MET A 356 -4.52 -10.83 -9.67
C MET A 356 -3.73 -12.11 -9.30
N ALA A 357 -2.43 -12.13 -9.58
CA ALA A 357 -1.58 -13.28 -9.27
C ALA A 357 -1.52 -13.61 -7.75
N SER A 358 -1.66 -12.62 -6.88
CA SER A 358 -1.89 -12.83 -5.45
C SER A 358 -3.37 -13.17 -5.22
N PRO A 359 -3.71 -14.34 -4.62
CA PRO A 359 -5.10 -14.77 -4.49
C PRO A 359 -5.97 -13.87 -3.62
N TRP A 360 -5.35 -13.09 -2.74
CA TRP A 360 -6.05 -12.13 -1.88
C TRP A 360 -6.39 -10.82 -2.60
N LEU A 361 -5.70 -10.49 -3.71
CA LEU A 361 -5.86 -9.23 -4.40
C LEU A 361 -7.01 -9.30 -5.42
N PHE A 362 -8.23 -9.09 -4.94
CA PHE A 362 -9.43 -9.03 -5.76
C PHE A 362 -9.53 -7.71 -6.53
N ILE A 363 -9.98 -7.78 -7.80
CA ILE A 363 -10.03 -6.63 -8.70
C ILE A 363 -11.36 -5.90 -8.51
N GLY A 364 -11.31 -4.63 -8.09
CA GLY A 364 -12.47 -3.75 -7.98
C GLY A 364 -11.98 -2.30 -7.95
N PRO A 365 -11.73 -1.71 -9.12
CA PRO A 365 -11.03 -0.43 -9.25
C PRO A 365 -11.76 0.75 -8.59
N GLU A 366 -13.07 0.68 -8.42
CA GLU A 366 -13.89 1.68 -7.72
C GLU A 366 -13.50 1.84 -6.25
N VAL A 367 -12.82 0.86 -5.67
CA VAL A 367 -12.37 0.88 -4.27
C VAL A 367 -11.56 2.13 -3.93
N ILE A 368 -10.71 2.59 -4.86
CA ILE A 368 -9.85 3.76 -4.60
C ILE A 368 -10.67 5.05 -4.47
N TYR A 369 -11.76 5.18 -5.24
CA TYR A 369 -12.70 6.28 -5.12
C TYR A 369 -13.43 6.25 -3.76
N TRP A 370 -13.94 5.07 -3.37
CA TRP A 370 -14.70 4.93 -2.13
C TRP A 370 -13.82 5.06 -0.89
N ALA A 371 -12.55 4.64 -0.94
CA ALA A 371 -11.59 4.87 0.13
C ALA A 371 -11.43 6.37 0.42
N ILE A 372 -11.25 7.18 -0.62
CA ILE A 372 -11.08 8.62 -0.53
C ILE A 372 -12.37 9.27 -0.05
N ARG A 373 -13.51 8.92 -0.66
CA ARG A 373 -14.81 9.50 -0.33
C ARG A 373 -15.20 9.23 1.11
N HIS A 374 -15.16 7.97 1.56
CA HIS A 374 -15.52 7.65 2.95
C HIS A 374 -14.60 8.31 3.96
N THR A 375 -13.29 8.35 3.70
CA THR A 375 -12.33 9.04 4.56
C THR A 375 -12.63 10.53 4.66
N ASN A 376 -12.96 11.16 3.53
CA ASN A 376 -13.32 12.58 3.50
C ASN A 376 -14.66 12.85 4.18
N ASP A 377 -15.69 12.07 3.86
CA ASP A 377 -17.05 12.26 4.36
C ASP A 377 -17.15 12.03 5.89
N LEU A 378 -16.31 11.16 6.45
CA LEU A 378 -16.26 10.90 7.89
C LEU A 378 -15.41 11.90 8.67
N TRP A 379 -14.24 12.27 8.15
CA TRP A 379 -13.24 12.97 8.96
C TRP A 379 -12.67 14.25 8.35
N ASN A 380 -13.00 14.56 7.09
CA ASN A 380 -12.59 15.78 6.38
C ASN A 380 -11.09 16.15 6.58
N PRO A 381 -10.15 15.25 6.27
CA PRO A 381 -8.73 15.51 6.42
C PRO A 381 -8.25 16.60 5.46
N ARG A 382 -7.19 17.35 5.82
CA ARG A 382 -6.62 18.41 4.97
C ARG A 382 -6.01 17.89 3.67
N ALA A 383 -5.48 16.67 3.70
CA ALA A 383 -4.88 16.02 2.55
C ALA A 383 -5.01 14.50 2.68
N ILE A 384 -5.25 13.84 1.55
CA ILE A 384 -5.22 12.40 1.40
C ILE A 384 -4.13 12.07 0.37
N TYR A 385 -3.36 11.02 0.61
CA TYR A 385 -2.46 10.41 -0.36
C TYR A 385 -2.84 8.95 -0.53
N ILE A 386 -2.83 8.44 -1.76
CA ILE A 386 -2.75 7.00 -1.96
C ILE A 386 -1.28 6.63 -1.81
N THR A 387 -0.96 6.06 -0.65
CA THR A 387 0.41 5.73 -0.26
C THR A 387 0.88 4.39 -0.79
N GLU A 388 -0.06 3.52 -1.16
CA GLU A 388 0.19 2.32 -1.97
C GLU A 388 -1.03 1.94 -2.79
N ASN A 389 -0.80 1.57 -4.04
CA ASN A 389 -1.71 0.83 -4.92
C ASN A 389 -0.89 0.19 -6.04
N GLY A 390 -1.21 -1.03 -6.37
CA GLY A 390 -0.52 -1.82 -7.39
C GLY A 390 -1.00 -3.26 -7.38
N CYS A 391 -0.38 -4.11 -8.18
CA CYS A 391 -0.77 -5.51 -8.26
C CYS A 391 0.41 -6.43 -8.55
N SER A 392 0.29 -7.68 -8.09
CA SER A 392 1.19 -8.76 -8.48
C SER A 392 0.76 -9.37 -9.81
N CYS A 393 1.73 -9.63 -10.67
CA CYS A 393 1.54 -10.27 -11.96
C CYS A 393 2.50 -11.45 -12.13
N GLU A 394 2.18 -12.35 -13.06
CA GLU A 394 3.08 -13.42 -13.50
C GLU A 394 3.99 -12.89 -14.60
N ASP A 395 4.98 -12.13 -14.21
CA ASP A 395 5.91 -11.47 -15.12
C ASP A 395 6.94 -12.48 -15.67
N PHE A 396 7.08 -12.55 -16.97
CA PHE A 396 8.12 -13.33 -17.65
C PHE A 396 8.78 -12.52 -18.76
N ARG A 397 10.05 -12.81 -19.02
CA ARG A 397 10.77 -12.23 -20.16
C ARG A 397 10.43 -13.01 -21.43
N ASP A 398 10.10 -12.31 -22.49
CA ASP A 398 9.98 -12.87 -23.83
C ASP A 398 11.37 -13.17 -24.46
N ALA A 399 11.37 -13.67 -25.68
CA ALA A 399 12.61 -14.00 -26.41
C ALA A 399 13.50 -12.77 -26.68
N ASP A 400 12.92 -11.57 -26.73
CA ASP A 400 13.62 -10.29 -26.93
C ASP A 400 14.03 -9.63 -25.59
N GLY A 401 13.77 -10.29 -24.47
CA GLY A 401 14.09 -9.80 -23.12
C GLY A 401 13.11 -8.77 -22.57
N ARG A 402 11.96 -8.56 -23.21
CA ARG A 402 10.91 -7.63 -22.77
C ARG A 402 9.98 -8.30 -21.77
N ILE A 403 9.31 -7.47 -20.97
CA ILE A 403 8.25 -7.91 -20.04
C ILE A 403 7.00 -7.10 -20.34
N GLU A 404 6.04 -7.73 -20.99
CA GLU A 404 4.76 -7.14 -21.40
C GLU A 404 3.66 -7.43 -20.37
N ASP A 405 3.72 -6.80 -19.22
CA ASP A 405 2.78 -6.93 -18.12
C ASP A 405 1.47 -6.13 -18.36
N THR A 406 0.75 -6.53 -19.41
CA THR A 406 -0.48 -5.88 -19.87
C THR A 406 -1.59 -5.92 -18.85
N ASP A 407 -1.65 -6.93 -18.02
CA ASP A 407 -2.57 -7.08 -16.89
C ASP A 407 -2.33 -6.01 -15.81
N ARG A 408 -1.05 -5.66 -15.51
CA ARG A 408 -0.72 -4.55 -14.61
C ARG A 408 -1.09 -3.21 -15.22
N VAL A 409 -0.86 -3.02 -16.51
CA VAL A 409 -1.32 -1.80 -17.22
C VAL A 409 -2.85 -1.66 -17.14
N MET A 410 -3.60 -2.75 -17.37
CA MET A 410 -5.04 -2.78 -17.23
C MET A 410 -5.49 -2.42 -15.81
N PHE A 411 -4.86 -3.03 -14.79
CA PHE A 411 -5.13 -2.74 -13.39
C PHE A 411 -4.93 -1.23 -13.11
N LEU A 412 -3.75 -0.70 -13.38
CA LEU A 412 -3.40 0.69 -13.13
C LEU A 412 -4.35 1.67 -13.85
N ARG A 413 -4.64 1.43 -15.13
CA ARG A 413 -5.57 2.27 -15.90
C ARG A 413 -6.94 2.35 -15.21
N ASN A 414 -7.48 1.22 -14.81
CA ASN A 414 -8.81 1.17 -14.20
C ASN A 414 -8.83 1.87 -12.83
N TYR A 415 -7.87 1.56 -11.95
CA TYR A 415 -7.80 2.18 -10.62
C TYR A 415 -7.56 3.69 -10.70
N LEU A 416 -6.64 4.14 -11.56
CA LEU A 416 -6.35 5.56 -11.72
C LEU A 416 -7.49 6.34 -12.40
N THR A 417 -8.37 5.68 -13.16
CA THR A 417 -9.61 6.29 -13.63
C THR A 417 -10.55 6.64 -12.47
N HIS A 418 -10.67 5.77 -11.47
CA HIS A 418 -11.48 6.05 -10.28
C HIS A 418 -10.80 7.05 -9.33
N LEU A 419 -9.48 7.04 -9.26
CA LEU A 419 -8.72 8.08 -8.57
C LEU A 419 -8.96 9.46 -9.19
N GLN A 420 -8.97 9.54 -10.52
CA GLN A 420 -9.26 10.77 -11.25
C GLN A 420 -10.71 11.25 -11.01
N ARG A 421 -11.67 10.33 -10.89
CA ARG A 421 -13.04 10.66 -10.48
C ARG A 421 -13.04 11.41 -9.14
N ALA A 422 -12.33 10.89 -8.13
CA ALA A 422 -12.23 11.54 -6.83
C ALA A 422 -11.59 12.94 -6.92
N ALA A 423 -10.52 13.07 -7.72
CA ALA A 423 -9.88 14.36 -7.93
C ALA A 423 -10.79 15.38 -8.64
N ALA A 424 -11.55 14.92 -9.64
CA ALA A 424 -12.50 15.76 -10.39
C ALA A 424 -13.70 16.21 -9.55
N GLU A 425 -14.12 15.39 -8.58
CA GLU A 425 -15.19 15.73 -7.62
C GLU A 425 -14.69 16.67 -6.50
N GLY A 426 -13.39 17.01 -6.47
CA GLY A 426 -12.82 17.99 -5.54
C GLY A 426 -12.37 17.43 -4.20
N TYR A 427 -12.28 16.12 -4.03
CA TYR A 427 -11.72 15.53 -2.82
C TYR A 427 -10.25 15.94 -2.63
N PRO A 428 -9.75 16.08 -1.37
CA PRO A 428 -8.44 16.63 -1.07
C PRO A 428 -7.28 15.64 -1.35
N ILE A 429 -7.37 14.89 -2.45
CA ILE A 429 -6.32 13.96 -2.87
C ILE A 429 -5.13 14.74 -3.45
N LYS A 430 -3.92 14.49 -2.93
CA LYS A 430 -2.71 15.23 -3.27
C LYS A 430 -1.70 14.44 -4.08
N GLY A 431 -1.74 13.12 -4.01
CA GLY A 431 -0.76 12.30 -4.73
C GLY A 431 -1.03 10.80 -4.66
N TYR A 432 -0.25 10.08 -5.44
CA TYR A 432 -0.34 8.64 -5.62
C TYR A 432 1.07 8.03 -5.65
N PHE A 433 1.27 6.99 -4.87
CA PHE A 433 2.51 6.20 -4.83
C PHE A 433 2.23 4.79 -5.32
N LEU A 434 2.81 4.44 -6.46
CA LEU A 434 2.66 3.11 -7.03
C LEU A 434 3.45 2.08 -6.20
N TRP A 435 2.81 1.00 -5.81
CA TRP A 435 3.46 -0.17 -5.25
C TRP A 435 3.68 -1.23 -6.33
N SER A 436 4.92 -1.43 -6.79
CA SER A 436 6.18 -0.99 -6.25
C SER A 436 7.12 -0.55 -7.38
N LEU A 437 8.16 0.21 -7.07
CA LEU A 437 9.16 0.66 -8.05
C LEU A 437 9.84 -0.55 -8.70
N VAL A 438 10.29 -1.51 -7.89
CA VAL A 438 11.03 -2.70 -8.30
C VAL A 438 10.39 -3.96 -7.72
N ASP A 439 10.54 -5.10 -8.37
CA ASP A 439 10.23 -6.39 -7.77
C ASP A 439 11.06 -6.58 -6.49
N ASN A 440 10.46 -7.17 -5.47
CA ASN A 440 11.07 -7.23 -4.16
C ASN A 440 10.71 -8.51 -3.40
N PHE A 441 11.14 -8.64 -2.15
CA PHE A 441 10.78 -9.72 -1.26
C PHE A 441 9.35 -9.51 -0.73
N GLU A 442 8.39 -10.28 -1.23
CA GLU A 442 6.97 -10.15 -0.86
C GLU A 442 6.65 -10.97 0.39
N TRP A 443 7.30 -10.63 1.48
CA TRP A 443 7.05 -11.17 2.81
C TRP A 443 7.03 -12.71 2.85
N ALA A 444 5.92 -13.31 3.34
CA ALA A 444 5.77 -14.78 3.37
C ALA A 444 5.73 -15.42 1.97
N ASP A 445 5.35 -14.68 0.94
CA ASP A 445 5.34 -15.13 -0.46
C ASP A 445 6.74 -15.08 -1.12
N GLY A 446 7.76 -14.58 -0.41
CA GLY A 446 9.14 -14.52 -0.89
C GLY A 446 9.26 -13.76 -2.21
N TYR A 447 9.88 -14.38 -3.20
CA TYR A 447 10.03 -13.80 -4.54
C TYR A 447 9.02 -14.31 -5.56
N SER A 448 8.01 -15.08 -5.12
CA SER A 448 7.00 -15.66 -6.00
C SER A 448 5.96 -14.64 -6.51
N LYS A 449 5.84 -13.47 -5.85
CA LYS A 449 4.92 -12.40 -6.22
C LYS A 449 5.68 -11.15 -6.64
N ARG A 450 5.38 -10.66 -7.85
CA ARG A 450 6.08 -9.52 -8.45
C ARG A 450 5.15 -8.32 -8.57
N PHE A 451 5.39 -7.31 -7.74
CA PHE A 451 4.63 -6.06 -7.72
C PHE A 451 5.32 -4.90 -8.45
N GLY A 452 6.62 -5.04 -8.73
CA GLY A 452 7.41 -3.97 -9.33
C GLY A 452 6.97 -3.63 -10.76
N ILE A 453 7.12 -2.37 -11.15
CA ILE A 453 7.08 -1.94 -12.56
C ILE A 453 8.44 -2.06 -13.24
N HIS A 454 9.48 -2.38 -12.47
CA HIS A 454 10.77 -2.85 -12.96
C HIS A 454 11.00 -4.27 -12.46
N TYR A 455 11.31 -5.15 -13.39
CA TYR A 455 11.68 -6.53 -13.11
C TYR A 455 13.06 -6.57 -12.46
N VAL A 456 13.21 -7.34 -11.39
CA VAL A 456 14.51 -7.63 -10.78
C VAL A 456 14.87 -9.09 -11.05
N ASP A 457 16.00 -9.31 -11.69
CA ASP A 457 16.62 -10.61 -11.69
C ASP A 457 17.29 -10.83 -10.32
N PHE A 458 16.69 -11.67 -9.48
CA PHE A 458 17.19 -11.88 -8.13
C PHE A 458 18.54 -12.64 -8.03
N LYS A 459 19.12 -13.07 -9.15
CA LYS A 459 20.48 -13.64 -9.21
C LYS A 459 21.52 -12.57 -9.52
N THR A 460 21.25 -11.75 -10.53
CA THR A 460 22.18 -10.71 -11.01
C THR A 460 21.93 -9.33 -10.42
N ARG A 461 20.73 -9.09 -9.85
CA ARG A 461 20.23 -7.79 -9.37
C ARG A 461 20.00 -6.78 -10.49
N GLU A 462 20.02 -7.20 -11.73
CA GLU A 462 19.68 -6.33 -12.88
C GLU A 462 18.21 -5.90 -12.82
N ARG A 463 17.97 -4.60 -13.14
CA ARG A 463 16.63 -4.03 -13.26
C ARG A 463 16.28 -3.91 -14.73
N THR A 464 15.14 -4.48 -15.12
CA THR A 464 14.60 -4.35 -16.49
C THR A 464 13.24 -3.67 -16.43
N ARG A 465 13.07 -2.62 -17.23
CA ARG A 465 11.80 -1.90 -17.33
C ARG A 465 10.72 -2.81 -17.90
N LYS A 466 9.53 -2.81 -17.28
CA LYS A 466 8.33 -3.49 -17.78
C LYS A 466 7.47 -2.53 -18.61
N LEU A 467 6.52 -3.05 -19.37
CA LEU A 467 5.55 -2.24 -20.13
C LEU A 467 4.79 -1.25 -19.22
N SER A 468 4.42 -1.69 -18.01
CA SER A 468 3.75 -0.83 -17.03
C SER A 468 4.57 0.38 -16.61
N ALA A 469 5.91 0.29 -16.59
CA ALA A 469 6.76 1.44 -16.30
C ALA A 469 6.71 2.47 -17.42
N ASP A 470 6.71 2.03 -18.69
CA ASP A 470 6.57 2.94 -19.83
C ASP A 470 5.19 3.60 -19.83
N TRP A 471 4.13 2.83 -19.55
CA TRP A 471 2.78 3.36 -19.44
C TRP A 471 2.67 4.39 -18.29
N TYR A 472 3.24 4.09 -17.12
CA TYR A 472 3.22 4.99 -15.96
C TYR A 472 4.02 6.28 -16.21
N ARG A 473 5.16 6.19 -16.90
CA ARG A 473 5.92 7.37 -17.36
C ARG A 473 5.09 8.28 -18.25
N GLU A 474 4.36 7.71 -19.24
CA GLU A 474 3.49 8.48 -20.11
C GLU A 474 2.33 9.14 -19.36
N LEU A 475 1.74 8.43 -18.39
CA LEU A 475 0.71 8.97 -17.51
C LEU A 475 1.24 10.17 -16.70
N ILE A 476 2.42 10.04 -16.09
CA ILE A 476 3.07 11.13 -15.34
C ILE A 476 3.31 12.35 -16.25
N ALA A 477 3.87 12.11 -17.43
CA ALA A 477 4.19 13.19 -18.39
C ALA A 477 2.94 13.96 -18.83
N ARG A 478 1.81 13.27 -19.00
CA ARG A 478 0.52 13.88 -19.39
C ARG A 478 -0.27 14.41 -18.20
N ASN A 479 0.05 14.00 -16.99
CA ASN A 479 -0.75 14.21 -15.78
C ASN A 479 -2.23 13.82 -15.99
N ALA A 480 -2.47 12.75 -16.74
CA ALA A 480 -3.82 12.34 -17.14
C ALA A 480 -3.89 10.83 -17.44
N VAL A 481 -5.04 10.22 -17.12
CA VAL A 481 -5.37 8.86 -17.57
C VAL A 481 -5.87 8.95 -19.01
N ALA A 482 -5.27 8.17 -19.90
CA ALA A 482 -5.66 8.05 -21.32
C ALA A 482 -6.57 6.85 -21.54
#